data_5495da963e8a8f8a37de0c11a8328d7a
#
_entry.id   5495da963e8a8f8a37de0c11a8328d7a
#
_cell.length_a   1.000
_cell.length_b   1.000
_cell.length_c   1.000
_cell.angle_alpha   90.00
_cell.angle_beta   90.00
_cell.angle_gamma   90.00
#
_symmetry.space_group_name_H-M   'P 1'
#
loop_
_entity.id
_entity.type
_entity.pdbx_description
1 polymer ?
#
loop_
_entity_poly.entity_id
_entity_poly.type
_entity_poly.pdbx_seq_one_letter_code
_entity_poly.pdbx_strand_id
1 'polypeptide(L)'
;MPPRSTRWLCTAILTFVLLVSGCASDEVGIAAPDRSPVQSQISVAAPAGDVAPAQPEYIELRSSDGTTYLSSPIHPDPLYRGGESGQVLNPVDELPAWWAESGMPGTSTEQTVVVAGHNYSKRDAPFKALRVVTPGDTVVLRTASGTLEYAVESVGPLPKGSLLADNELRRSVPGRLILANCDVQGGEPTDDNFVVVAQLVR
;
A
#
# COMPACT_ATOMS: atom_id res chain seq x y z
N MET A 1 -48.99 8.62 27.37
CA MET A 1 -48.84 9.39 28.62
C MET A 1 -47.36 9.65 28.82
N PRO A 2 -46.92 10.90 28.79
CA PRO A 2 -45.60 11.33 29.27
C PRO A 2 -45.64 11.72 30.73
N PRO A 3 -44.56 11.96 31.45
CA PRO A 3 -44.06 13.31 31.59
C PRO A 3 -42.51 13.45 31.64
N ARG A 4 -42.03 14.58 31.12
CA ARG A 4 -41.51 15.82 31.80
C ARG A 4 -40.14 15.68 32.44
N SER A 5 -39.18 16.30 31.80
CA SER A 5 -38.58 17.64 32.03
C SER A 5 -37.73 17.79 33.29
N THR A 6 -36.47 18.22 33.13
CA THR A 6 -35.97 19.32 33.96
C THR A 6 -34.68 19.92 33.31
N ARG A 7 -34.74 21.21 33.06
CA ARG A 7 -33.70 22.15 32.68
C ARG A 7 -32.86 22.50 33.91
N TRP A 8 -31.57 22.68 33.77
CA TRP A 8 -30.81 23.60 34.62
C TRP A 8 -29.79 24.33 33.76
N LEU A 9 -29.98 25.65 33.68
CA LEU A 9 -29.02 26.66 33.32
C LEU A 9 -28.12 26.95 34.55
N CYS A 10 -26.87 27.16 34.34
CA CYS A 10 -26.08 28.07 35.17
C CYS A 10 -24.94 28.70 34.37
N THR A 11 -25.10 29.97 34.18
CA THR A 11 -24.16 30.95 33.66
C THR A 11 -23.16 31.31 34.77
N ALA A 12 -21.89 31.42 34.48
CA ALA A 12 -20.98 32.25 35.27
C ALA A 12 -19.85 32.79 34.38
N ILE A 13 -19.92 34.09 34.18
CA ILE A 13 -18.91 34.97 33.61
C ILE A 13 -17.95 35.31 34.75
N LEU A 14 -16.66 35.22 34.56
CA LEU A 14 -15.68 35.87 35.37
C LEU A 14 -14.57 36.47 34.51
N THR A 15 -14.67 37.78 34.35
CA THR A 15 -13.66 38.67 33.77
C THR A 15 -12.59 38.96 34.81
N PHE A 16 -11.33 38.75 34.48
CA PHE A 16 -10.22 39.27 35.34
C PHE A 16 -9.24 40.04 34.47
N VAL A 17 -9.27 41.36 34.70
CA VAL A 17 -8.28 42.33 34.21
C VAL A 17 -7.23 42.50 35.27
N LEU A 18 -5.99 42.32 34.92
CA LEU A 18 -4.87 42.81 35.75
C LEU A 18 -3.79 43.46 34.90
N LEU A 19 -3.65 44.73 35.14
CA LEU A 19 -2.55 45.59 34.77
C LEU A 19 -1.30 45.21 35.53
N VAL A 20 -0.16 45.16 34.88
CA VAL A 20 1.12 45.29 35.58
C VAL A 20 2.19 45.99 34.81
N SER A 21 2.75 46.82 35.53
CA SER A 21 3.91 47.66 35.40
C SER A 21 5.19 46.97 34.95
N GLY A 22 5.98 47.71 34.17
CA GLY A 22 7.31 47.33 33.74
C GLY A 22 8.36 47.37 34.87
N CYS A 23 9.40 46.60 34.63
CA CYS A 23 10.74 46.85 35.12
C CYS A 23 11.75 46.47 34.07
N ALA A 24 12.52 47.42 33.65
CA ALA A 24 13.71 47.23 32.85
C ALA A 24 14.80 46.56 33.71
N SER A 25 15.50 45.63 33.20
CA SER A 25 16.77 45.14 33.74
C SER A 25 17.67 44.62 32.63
N ASP A 26 18.84 45.01 32.66
CA ASP A 26 19.99 44.92 31.81
C ASP A 26 20.24 43.62 31.04
N GLU A 27 20.68 43.83 29.82
CA GLU A 27 21.24 42.85 28.91
C GLU A 27 22.51 42.19 29.47
N VAL A 28 22.50 40.87 29.53
CA VAL A 28 23.69 40.04 29.36
C VAL A 28 23.45 39.16 28.16
N GLY A 29 24.08 39.51 27.06
CA GLY A 29 24.02 38.76 25.81
C GLY A 29 24.64 37.36 25.95
N ILE A 30 23.78 36.35 26.03
CA ILE A 30 24.18 34.98 25.77
C ILE A 30 23.62 34.65 24.39
N ALA A 31 24.53 34.50 23.43
CA ALA A 31 24.19 34.06 22.09
C ALA A 31 23.46 32.73 22.17
N ALA A 32 22.18 32.74 21.80
CA ALA A 32 21.42 31.50 21.61
C ALA A 32 22.02 30.71 20.42
N PRO A 33 22.19 29.38 20.54
CA PRO A 33 22.60 28.60 19.41
C PRO A 33 21.49 28.65 18.34
N ASP A 34 21.89 29.03 17.15
CA ASP A 34 21.09 29.03 15.93
C ASP A 34 20.49 27.65 15.73
N ARG A 35 19.25 27.48 16.14
CA ARG A 35 18.44 26.31 15.78
C ARG A 35 17.79 26.57 14.43
N SER A 36 18.57 26.48 13.36
CA SER A 36 17.98 26.29 12.05
C SER A 36 17.06 25.09 12.12
N PRO A 37 15.80 25.19 11.69
CA PRO A 37 14.93 24.04 11.60
C PRO A 37 15.57 23.05 10.63
N VAL A 38 15.89 21.86 11.12
CA VAL A 38 16.19 20.72 10.26
C VAL A 38 14.92 20.49 9.45
N GLN A 39 14.89 21.08 8.26
CA GLN A 39 13.93 20.68 7.24
C GLN A 39 14.27 19.22 6.92
N SER A 40 13.46 18.31 7.46
CA SER A 40 13.39 16.96 6.93
C SER A 40 13.06 17.11 5.45
N GLN A 41 14.07 17.03 4.62
CA GLN A 41 13.89 16.90 3.20
C GLN A 41 13.19 15.55 3.01
N ILE A 42 11.88 15.61 2.78
CA ILE A 42 11.17 14.50 2.14
C ILE A 42 11.94 14.32 0.83
N SER A 43 12.76 13.29 0.78
CA SER A 43 13.42 12.88 -0.46
C SER A 43 12.30 12.42 -1.38
N VAL A 44 11.76 13.33 -2.15
CA VAL A 44 10.95 12.98 -3.31
C VAL A 44 11.92 12.21 -4.20
N ALA A 45 11.72 10.91 -4.32
CA ALA A 45 12.46 10.08 -5.25
C ALA A 45 12.45 10.81 -6.60
N ALA A 46 13.63 10.97 -7.19
CA ALA A 46 13.73 11.55 -8.53
C ALA A 46 12.80 10.75 -9.44
N PRO A 47 12.08 11.39 -10.38
CA PRO A 47 11.20 10.68 -11.29
C PRO A 47 12.00 9.54 -11.93
N ALA A 48 11.51 8.32 -11.79
CA ALA A 48 12.13 7.15 -12.38
C ALA A 48 12.30 7.44 -13.88
N GLY A 49 13.52 7.37 -14.38
CA GLY A 49 13.75 7.46 -15.82
C GLY A 49 12.91 6.40 -16.55
N ASP A 50 12.73 6.57 -17.85
CA ASP A 50 11.97 5.60 -18.66
C ASP A 50 12.55 4.18 -18.48
N VAL A 51 11.73 3.29 -17.92
CA VAL A 51 12.01 1.86 -17.77
C VAL A 51 11.25 1.11 -18.88
N ALA A 52 12.00 0.52 -19.80
CA ALA A 52 11.40 -0.28 -20.87
C ALA A 52 10.62 -1.47 -20.29
N PRO A 53 9.49 -1.89 -20.91
CA PRO A 53 8.77 -3.07 -20.46
C PRO A 53 9.67 -4.31 -20.43
N ALA A 54 9.73 -4.97 -19.29
CA ALA A 54 10.52 -6.19 -19.11
C ALA A 54 9.88 -7.07 -18.03
N GLN A 55 10.18 -8.39 -18.10
CA GLN A 55 9.72 -9.35 -17.11
C GLN A 55 10.18 -8.94 -15.70
N PRO A 56 9.29 -8.98 -14.68
CA PRO A 56 9.71 -8.74 -13.31
C PRO A 56 10.51 -9.94 -12.78
N GLU A 57 11.60 -9.63 -12.08
CA GLU A 57 12.52 -10.62 -11.48
C GLU A 57 12.43 -10.63 -9.96
N TYR A 58 11.97 -9.53 -9.38
CA TYR A 58 11.95 -9.36 -7.93
C TYR A 58 10.83 -8.43 -7.48
N ILE A 59 10.20 -8.73 -6.34
CA ILE A 59 9.18 -7.91 -5.71
C ILE A 59 9.56 -7.56 -4.28
N GLU A 60 9.29 -6.33 -3.88
CA GLU A 60 9.44 -5.86 -2.51
C GLU A 60 8.20 -5.07 -2.10
N LEU A 61 7.72 -5.29 -0.87
CA LEU A 61 6.65 -4.52 -0.25
C LEU A 61 7.21 -3.74 0.92
N ARG A 62 6.99 -2.44 0.94
CA ARG A 62 7.45 -1.53 1.98
C ARG A 62 6.30 -0.73 2.55
N SER A 63 6.28 -0.58 3.87
CA SER A 63 5.41 0.39 4.51
C SER A 63 5.82 1.82 4.18
N SER A 64 4.93 2.75 4.45
CA SER A 64 5.19 4.18 4.29
C SER A 64 6.32 4.71 5.19
N ASP A 65 6.66 4.01 6.28
CA ASP A 65 7.82 4.31 7.15
C ASP A 65 9.13 3.66 6.69
N GLY A 66 9.10 2.89 5.59
CA GLY A 66 10.26 2.21 5.02
C GLY A 66 10.50 0.78 5.53
N THR A 67 9.65 0.25 6.41
CA THR A 67 9.76 -1.16 6.85
C THR A 67 9.43 -2.11 5.69
N THR A 68 10.29 -3.08 5.43
CA THR A 68 10.05 -4.09 4.39
C THR A 68 9.23 -5.25 4.94
N TYR A 69 8.04 -5.49 4.35
CA TYR A 69 7.16 -6.61 4.67
C TYR A 69 7.52 -7.87 3.90
N LEU A 70 7.97 -7.71 2.66
CA LEU A 70 8.31 -8.79 1.74
C LEU A 70 9.49 -8.37 0.88
N SER A 71 10.35 -9.32 0.59
CA SER A 71 11.45 -9.21 -0.35
C SER A 71 11.67 -10.59 -0.95
N SER A 72 11.32 -10.80 -2.24
CA SER A 72 11.26 -12.12 -2.86
C SER A 72 11.58 -12.09 -4.34
N PRO A 73 12.27 -13.10 -4.87
CA PRO A 73 12.24 -13.36 -6.29
C PRO A 73 10.82 -13.57 -6.80
N ILE A 74 10.61 -13.31 -8.07
CA ILE A 74 9.35 -13.51 -8.77
C ILE A 74 9.65 -14.18 -10.11
N HIS A 75 8.78 -15.05 -10.58
CA HIS A 75 8.96 -15.70 -11.86
C HIS A 75 7.69 -15.58 -12.74
N PRO A 76 7.81 -15.76 -14.06
CA PRO A 76 6.65 -15.79 -14.92
C PRO A 76 5.90 -17.12 -14.76
N ASP A 77 4.58 -17.04 -14.71
CA ASP A 77 3.70 -18.21 -14.71
C ASP A 77 2.43 -17.87 -15.50
N PRO A 78 1.89 -18.73 -16.35
CA PRO A 78 0.56 -18.55 -16.93
C PRO A 78 -0.54 -18.48 -15.87
N LEU A 79 -0.29 -18.92 -14.63
CA LEU A 79 -1.17 -18.91 -13.45
C LEU A 79 -2.53 -19.63 -13.65
N TYR A 80 -2.95 -19.78 -14.88
CA TYR A 80 -4.23 -20.37 -15.24
C TYR A 80 -4.13 -21.90 -15.19
N ARG A 81 -4.64 -22.47 -14.11
CA ARG A 81 -4.70 -23.91 -13.93
C ARG A 81 -6.14 -24.28 -13.69
N GLY A 82 -6.75 -24.97 -14.68
CA GLY A 82 -8.15 -25.26 -14.69
C GLY A 82 -8.67 -25.91 -13.41
N GLY A 83 -9.66 -25.26 -12.80
CA GLY A 83 -10.66 -25.89 -11.96
C GLY A 83 -11.92 -26.12 -12.80
N GLU A 84 -12.97 -26.68 -12.24
CA GLU A 84 -14.25 -26.89 -12.94
C GLU A 84 -14.83 -25.60 -13.56
N SER A 85 -14.47 -24.43 -13.03
CA SER A 85 -14.84 -23.11 -13.56
C SER A 85 -13.77 -22.47 -14.45
N GLY A 86 -12.57 -23.06 -14.57
CA GLY A 86 -11.50 -22.52 -15.40
C GLY A 86 -10.98 -21.13 -14.98
N GLN A 87 -11.19 -20.68 -13.74
CA GLN A 87 -10.96 -19.30 -13.32
C GLN A 87 -10.14 -19.18 -12.03
N VAL A 88 -9.09 -19.96 -11.90
CA VAL A 88 -8.23 -19.90 -10.70
C VAL A 88 -6.82 -19.49 -11.07
N LEU A 89 -6.36 -18.38 -10.50
CA LEU A 89 -4.94 -18.03 -10.49
C LEU A 89 -4.27 -18.86 -9.40
N ASN A 90 -3.39 -19.76 -9.81
CA ASN A 90 -2.73 -20.68 -8.88
C ASN A 90 -1.26 -20.85 -9.26
N PRO A 91 -0.32 -20.16 -8.58
CA PRO A 91 1.11 -20.32 -8.82
C PRO A 91 1.56 -21.77 -8.70
N VAL A 92 2.58 -22.15 -9.49
CA VAL A 92 3.13 -23.53 -9.50
C VAL A 92 3.88 -23.86 -8.22
N ASP A 93 4.54 -22.86 -7.66
CA ASP A 93 5.39 -23.03 -6.47
C ASP A 93 5.13 -21.94 -5.42
N GLU A 94 5.98 -21.89 -4.38
CA GLU A 94 5.82 -20.98 -3.24
C GLU A 94 6.16 -19.52 -3.56
N LEU A 95 6.89 -19.25 -4.64
CA LEU A 95 7.30 -17.88 -4.97
C LEU A 95 6.12 -17.09 -5.54
N PRO A 96 6.11 -15.76 -5.35
CA PRO A 96 5.23 -14.90 -6.11
C PRO A 96 5.44 -15.09 -7.61
N ALA A 97 4.36 -15.11 -8.36
CA ALA A 97 4.39 -15.35 -9.78
C ALA A 97 3.71 -14.21 -10.54
N TRP A 98 4.40 -13.65 -11.52
CA TRP A 98 3.81 -12.71 -12.46
C TRP A 98 2.98 -13.49 -13.49
N TRP A 99 1.72 -13.07 -13.67
CA TRP A 99 0.89 -13.62 -14.71
C TRP A 99 1.40 -13.17 -16.09
N ALA A 100 2.08 -14.08 -16.78
CA ALA A 100 2.79 -13.81 -18.02
C ALA A 100 1.90 -13.31 -19.17
N GLU A 101 0.58 -13.55 -19.08
CA GLU A 101 -0.43 -13.08 -20.05
C GLU A 101 -1.02 -11.71 -19.65
N SER A 102 -0.64 -11.15 -18.50
CA SER A 102 -1.00 -9.80 -18.07
C SER A 102 -0.03 -8.74 -18.62
N GLY A 103 -0.17 -7.50 -18.21
CA GLY A 103 0.77 -6.42 -18.59
C GLY A 103 2.21 -6.74 -18.19
N MET A 104 3.16 -6.35 -19.04
CA MET A 104 4.60 -6.41 -18.73
C MET A 104 5.02 -5.11 -18.03
N PRO A 105 5.64 -5.15 -16.84
CA PRO A 105 6.01 -3.95 -16.11
C PRO A 105 6.94 -3.02 -16.91
N GLY A 106 6.63 -1.73 -16.93
CA GLY A 106 7.39 -0.68 -17.61
C GLY A 106 6.69 0.67 -17.50
N THR A 107 7.40 1.77 -17.69
CA THR A 107 6.82 3.13 -17.58
C THR A 107 5.84 3.45 -18.69
N SER A 108 5.95 2.78 -19.85
CA SER A 108 5.06 2.91 -21.01
C SER A 108 3.99 1.81 -21.09
N THR A 109 3.88 0.93 -20.08
CA THR A 109 2.91 -0.17 -20.11
C THR A 109 1.49 0.36 -19.92
N GLU A 110 0.62 0.05 -20.88
CA GLU A 110 -0.80 0.43 -20.85
C GLU A 110 -1.69 -0.64 -20.22
N GLN A 111 -1.20 -1.86 -20.09
CA GLN A 111 -1.92 -3.00 -19.54
C GLN A 111 -1.71 -3.10 -18.04
N THR A 112 -2.71 -3.60 -17.34
CA THR A 112 -2.60 -3.93 -15.92
C THR A 112 -1.65 -5.11 -15.72
N VAL A 113 -0.68 -4.95 -14.84
CA VAL A 113 0.24 -6.00 -14.39
C VAL A 113 -0.41 -6.78 -13.26
N VAL A 114 -0.33 -8.11 -13.28
CA VAL A 114 -0.90 -8.97 -12.22
C VAL A 114 0.17 -9.90 -11.67
N VAL A 115 0.29 -9.94 -10.36
CA VAL A 115 1.16 -10.86 -9.62
C VAL A 115 0.32 -11.60 -8.60
N ALA A 116 0.41 -12.93 -8.58
CA ALA A 116 -0.26 -13.76 -7.60
C ALA A 116 0.75 -14.52 -6.74
N GLY A 117 0.34 -14.92 -5.55
CA GLY A 117 1.16 -15.70 -4.64
C GLY A 117 0.32 -16.48 -3.66
N HIS A 118 0.93 -17.48 -3.04
CA HIS A 118 0.25 -18.28 -2.02
C HIS A 118 0.17 -17.54 -0.69
N ASN A 119 -0.90 -17.85 0.03
CA ASN A 119 -1.07 -17.59 1.46
C ASN A 119 -1.77 -18.80 2.07
N TYR A 120 -1.21 -19.35 3.13
CA TYR A 120 -1.67 -20.59 3.76
C TYR A 120 -2.04 -20.37 5.22
N SER A 121 -3.01 -21.15 5.70
CA SER A 121 -3.43 -21.12 7.10
C SER A 121 -2.41 -21.73 8.06
N LYS A 122 -1.63 -22.72 7.61
CA LYS A 122 -0.77 -23.56 8.50
C LYS A 122 0.73 -23.47 8.21
N ARG A 123 1.14 -22.72 7.20
CA ARG A 123 2.54 -22.51 6.84
C ARG A 123 2.75 -21.10 6.30
N ASP A 124 3.99 -20.65 6.31
CA ASP A 124 4.30 -19.35 5.73
C ASP A 124 4.38 -19.41 4.21
N ALA A 125 4.03 -18.30 3.60
CA ALA A 125 4.21 -18.03 2.18
C ALA A 125 4.47 -16.54 1.99
N PRO A 126 5.22 -16.13 0.95
CA PRO A 126 5.60 -14.74 0.75
C PRO A 126 4.40 -13.79 0.74
N PHE A 127 3.31 -14.14 0.07
CA PHE A 127 2.15 -13.25 -0.04
C PHE A 127 1.21 -13.22 1.18
N LYS A 128 1.52 -13.92 2.25
CA LYS A 128 0.93 -13.66 3.56
C LYS A 128 1.11 -12.19 3.98
N ALA A 129 2.20 -11.58 3.55
CA ALA A 129 2.51 -10.17 3.80
C ALA A 129 1.46 -9.19 3.23
N LEU A 130 0.65 -9.57 2.23
CA LEU A 130 -0.36 -8.68 1.66
C LEU A 130 -1.37 -8.19 2.71
N ARG A 131 -1.64 -8.98 3.77
CA ARG A 131 -2.62 -8.62 4.81
C ARG A 131 -2.22 -7.44 5.70
N VAL A 132 -0.94 -7.08 5.74
CA VAL A 132 -0.46 -5.93 6.51
C VAL A 132 -0.24 -4.69 5.65
N VAL A 133 -0.37 -4.82 4.33
CA VAL A 133 -0.25 -3.71 3.40
C VAL A 133 -1.44 -2.76 3.54
N THR A 134 -1.17 -1.47 3.47
CA THR A 134 -2.16 -0.40 3.57
C THR A 134 -2.01 0.62 2.43
N PRO A 135 -3.07 1.38 2.10
CA PRO A 135 -2.94 2.49 1.17
C PRO A 135 -1.83 3.47 1.58
N GLY A 136 -0.99 3.87 0.62
CA GLY A 136 0.19 4.69 0.85
C GLY A 136 1.49 3.90 1.02
N ASP A 137 1.43 2.59 1.18
CA ASP A 137 2.62 1.72 1.13
C ASP A 137 3.16 1.62 -0.30
N THR A 138 4.35 1.07 -0.46
CA THR A 138 5.04 0.99 -1.75
C THR A 138 5.26 -0.46 -2.16
N VAL A 139 4.97 -0.76 -3.42
CA VAL A 139 5.41 -1.98 -4.10
C VAL A 139 6.55 -1.64 -5.05
N VAL A 140 7.65 -2.37 -4.95
CA VAL A 140 8.79 -2.22 -5.85
C VAL A 140 8.90 -3.47 -6.72
N LEU A 141 8.91 -3.30 -8.04
CA LEU A 141 9.27 -4.35 -8.98
C LEU A 141 10.63 -4.05 -9.59
N ARG A 142 11.51 -5.05 -9.60
CA ARG A 142 12.79 -4.97 -10.33
C ARG A 142 12.70 -5.86 -11.57
N THR A 143 13.19 -5.30 -12.68
CA THR A 143 13.27 -5.97 -13.98
C THR A 143 14.70 -5.83 -14.51
N ALA A 144 15.03 -6.53 -15.57
CA ALA A 144 16.29 -6.33 -16.28
C ALA A 144 16.47 -4.90 -16.83
N SER A 145 15.35 -4.17 -17.06
CA SER A 145 15.37 -2.80 -17.60
C SER A 145 15.45 -1.72 -16.53
N GLY A 146 15.21 -2.05 -15.25
CA GLY A 146 15.24 -1.08 -14.15
C GLY A 146 14.24 -1.40 -13.03
N THR A 147 14.08 -0.42 -12.15
CA THR A 147 13.20 -0.52 -10.97
C THR A 147 11.96 0.36 -11.17
N LEU A 148 10.81 -0.18 -10.82
CA LEU A 148 9.51 0.48 -10.86
C LEU A 148 8.93 0.53 -9.46
N GLU A 149 8.44 1.70 -9.05
CA GLU A 149 7.78 1.90 -7.76
C GLU A 149 6.30 2.20 -7.98
N TYR A 150 5.46 1.52 -7.20
CA TYR A 150 4.00 1.66 -7.25
C TYR A 150 3.51 2.05 -5.87
N ALA A 151 2.67 3.09 -5.80
CA ALA A 151 1.96 3.47 -4.58
C ALA A 151 0.69 2.63 -4.43
N VAL A 152 0.48 2.03 -3.27
CA VAL A 152 -0.74 1.29 -2.96
C VAL A 152 -1.91 2.26 -2.85
N GLU A 153 -2.94 2.04 -3.66
CA GLU A 153 -4.18 2.85 -3.68
C GLU A 153 -5.29 2.21 -2.84
N SER A 154 -5.44 0.89 -2.93
CA SER A 154 -6.49 0.18 -2.20
C SER A 154 -6.10 -1.26 -1.90
N VAL A 155 -6.71 -1.79 -0.84
CA VAL A 155 -6.56 -3.17 -0.40
C VAL A 155 -7.90 -3.72 0.07
N GLY A 156 -8.14 -5.00 -0.09
CA GLY A 156 -9.36 -5.61 0.44
C GLY A 156 -9.63 -7.02 -0.06
N PRO A 157 -10.65 -7.67 0.53
CA PRO A 157 -11.13 -8.96 0.07
C PRO A 157 -11.88 -8.83 -1.26
N LEU A 158 -11.80 -9.85 -2.07
CA LEU A 158 -12.50 -10.01 -3.33
C LEU A 158 -12.93 -11.48 -3.47
N PRO A 159 -14.20 -11.80 -3.72
CA PRO A 159 -14.65 -13.18 -3.86
C PRO A 159 -13.78 -13.98 -4.85
N LYS A 160 -13.43 -15.23 -4.50
CA LYS A 160 -12.62 -16.10 -5.37
C LYS A 160 -13.24 -16.22 -6.76
N GLY A 161 -12.39 -16.14 -7.78
CA GLY A 161 -12.80 -16.10 -9.18
C GLY A 161 -13.17 -14.72 -9.69
N SER A 162 -13.54 -13.77 -8.84
CA SER A 162 -13.92 -12.41 -9.26
C SER A 162 -12.78 -11.66 -9.91
N LEU A 163 -11.53 -11.86 -9.48
CA LEU A 163 -10.38 -11.20 -10.10
C LEU A 163 -10.29 -11.49 -11.62
N LEU A 164 -10.64 -12.70 -12.03
CA LEU A 164 -10.66 -13.08 -13.45
C LEU A 164 -11.95 -12.67 -14.15
N ALA A 165 -13.07 -12.60 -13.43
CA ALA A 165 -14.37 -12.20 -13.95
C ALA A 165 -14.58 -10.68 -13.98
N ASP A 166 -13.91 -9.94 -13.09
CA ASP A 166 -14.04 -8.48 -12.97
C ASP A 166 -13.22 -7.77 -14.06
N ASN A 167 -13.90 -7.44 -15.16
CA ASN A 167 -13.30 -6.74 -16.28
C ASN A 167 -12.86 -5.31 -15.92
N GLU A 168 -13.50 -4.65 -14.95
CA GLU A 168 -13.11 -3.31 -14.50
C GLU A 168 -11.81 -3.34 -13.72
N LEU A 169 -11.64 -4.32 -12.83
CA LEU A 169 -10.42 -4.48 -12.06
C LEU A 169 -9.24 -4.84 -12.98
N ARG A 170 -9.44 -5.78 -13.91
CA ARG A 170 -8.39 -6.25 -14.84
C ARG A 170 -8.25 -5.44 -16.12
N ARG A 171 -9.14 -4.49 -16.37
CA ARG A 171 -9.04 -3.66 -17.57
C ARG A 171 -7.65 -3.07 -17.71
N SER A 172 -7.24 -2.80 -18.95
CA SER A 172 -5.99 -2.11 -19.22
C SER A 172 -6.02 -0.72 -18.61
N VAL A 173 -5.17 -0.48 -17.63
CA VAL A 173 -4.95 0.82 -17.00
C VAL A 173 -3.46 1.07 -16.97
N PRO A 174 -2.98 2.14 -17.61
CA PRO A 174 -1.57 2.47 -17.62
C PRO A 174 -0.99 2.58 -16.20
N GLY A 175 0.07 1.82 -15.94
CA GLY A 175 0.76 1.83 -14.66
C GLY A 175 0.03 1.12 -13.50
N ARG A 176 -1.06 0.40 -13.73
CA ARG A 176 -1.72 -0.38 -12.67
C ARG A 176 -0.99 -1.69 -12.40
N LEU A 177 -0.80 -1.97 -11.11
CA LEU A 177 -0.35 -3.26 -10.60
C LEU A 177 -1.40 -3.85 -9.64
N ILE A 178 -1.70 -5.13 -9.81
CA ILE A 178 -2.56 -5.90 -8.91
C ILE A 178 -1.73 -7.01 -8.27
N LEU A 179 -1.75 -7.10 -6.94
CA LEU A 179 -1.24 -8.26 -6.21
C LEU A 179 -2.42 -9.03 -5.62
N ALA A 180 -2.39 -10.37 -5.68
CA ALA A 180 -3.47 -11.19 -5.17
C ALA A 180 -2.97 -12.46 -4.49
N ASN A 181 -3.66 -12.88 -3.42
CA ASN A 181 -3.47 -14.19 -2.78
C ASN A 181 -4.81 -14.81 -2.40
N CYS A 182 -4.78 -16.08 -1.93
CA CYS A 182 -5.91 -16.65 -1.19
C CYS A 182 -6.00 -16.01 0.18
N ASP A 183 -7.17 -15.49 0.55
CA ASP A 183 -7.33 -14.87 1.87
C ASP A 183 -7.41 -15.91 2.99
N VAL A 184 -6.78 -15.58 4.12
CA VAL A 184 -6.75 -16.38 5.34
C VAL A 184 -7.01 -15.45 6.52
N GLN A 185 -8.04 -15.73 7.31
CA GLN A 185 -8.41 -14.95 8.50
C GLN A 185 -8.50 -15.86 9.72
N GLY A 186 -7.91 -15.42 10.83
CA GLY A 186 -7.91 -16.21 12.06
C GLY A 186 -7.23 -17.59 11.93
N GLY A 187 -6.38 -17.79 10.93
CA GLY A 187 -5.73 -19.07 10.63
C GLY A 187 -6.57 -20.01 9.76
N GLU A 188 -7.73 -19.59 9.26
CA GLU A 188 -8.58 -20.38 8.39
C GLU A 188 -8.73 -19.74 7.00
N PRO A 189 -8.75 -20.55 5.90
CA PRO A 189 -9.02 -20.04 4.57
C PRO A 189 -10.43 -19.43 4.48
N THR A 190 -10.57 -18.34 3.72
CA THR A 190 -11.87 -17.75 3.40
C THR A 190 -12.28 -18.08 1.95
N ASP A 191 -13.49 -17.69 1.57
CA ASP A 191 -13.96 -17.78 0.18
C ASP A 191 -13.50 -16.58 -0.68
N ASP A 192 -12.57 -15.78 -0.16
CA ASP A 192 -12.05 -14.58 -0.82
C ASP A 192 -10.59 -14.76 -1.27
N ASN A 193 -10.20 -13.91 -2.21
CA ASN A 193 -8.83 -13.48 -2.40
C ASN A 193 -8.60 -12.19 -1.62
N PHE A 194 -7.39 -11.92 -1.17
CA PHE A 194 -6.99 -10.59 -0.72
C PHE A 194 -6.23 -9.91 -1.85
N VAL A 195 -6.66 -8.71 -2.20
CA VAL A 195 -6.16 -7.97 -3.36
C VAL A 195 -5.59 -6.63 -2.92
N VAL A 196 -4.45 -6.28 -3.50
CA VAL A 196 -3.80 -4.98 -3.40
C VAL A 196 -3.78 -4.37 -4.80
N VAL A 197 -4.29 -3.15 -4.94
CA VAL A 197 -4.21 -2.36 -6.17
C VAL A 197 -3.24 -1.21 -5.95
N ALA A 198 -2.26 -1.09 -6.83
CA ALA A 198 -1.24 -0.06 -6.76
C ALA A 198 -1.05 0.63 -8.11
N GLN A 199 -0.58 1.87 -8.09
CA GLN A 199 -0.37 2.71 -9.27
C GLN A 199 1.10 3.12 -9.37
N LEU A 200 1.66 3.04 -10.57
CA LEU A 200 3.03 3.45 -10.86
C LEU A 200 3.27 4.92 -10.47
N VAL A 201 4.30 5.17 -9.68
CA VAL A 201 4.76 6.52 -9.34
C VAL A 201 5.59 7.05 -10.52
N ARG A 202 5.24 8.23 -11.02
CA ARG A 202 5.88 8.90 -12.17
C ARG A 202 6.59 10.17 -11.75
#